data_0a8c3e4970ad902609c5d3cb8a72f504
#
_entry.id   0a8c3e4970ad902609c5d3cb8a72f504
#
_cell.length_a   1.000
_cell.length_b   1.000
_cell.length_c   1.000
_cell.angle_alpha   90.00
_cell.angle_beta   90.00
_cell.angle_gamma   90.00
#
_symmetry.space_group_name_H-M   'P 1'
#
loop_
_entity.id
_entity.type
_entity.pdbx_description
1 polymer ?
#
loop_
_entity_poly.entity_id
_entity_poly.type
_entity_poly.pdbx_seq_one_letter_code
_entity_poly.pdbx_strand_id
1 'polypeptide(L)'
;SSTGSFKTVSSDTSGGATIVEENGKRYLEFDDTFSTENGPDLFVLLHKEATPESYSSGKFVNLGDLQSIAGSQRYEIPEDVSVEDFQSAVIWCRQFNVTFGFAAI
;
A
#
# COMPACT_ATOMS: atom_id res chain seq x y z
N SER A 1 10.18 12.33 -2.93
CA SER A 1 8.74 12.43 -3.01
C SER A 1 8.08 11.16 -2.50
N SER A 2 6.97 11.31 -1.80
CA SER A 2 6.23 10.18 -1.23
C SER A 2 4.91 9.96 -1.95
N THR A 3 4.89 10.19 -3.24
CA THR A 3 3.69 10.06 -4.07
C THR A 3 3.99 9.17 -5.27
N GLY A 4 3.07 8.26 -5.56
CA GLY A 4 3.21 7.40 -6.72
C GLY A 4 1.87 6.91 -7.23
N SER A 5 1.89 6.26 -8.38
CA SER A 5 0.71 5.70 -9.00
C SER A 5 0.77 4.18 -8.96
N PHE A 6 -0.38 3.56 -8.70
CA PHE A 6 -0.46 2.10 -8.67
C PHE A 6 -0.25 1.50 -10.05
N LYS A 7 0.47 0.40 -10.07
CA LYS A 7 0.69 -0.42 -11.26
C LYS A 7 0.06 -1.78 -11.05
N THR A 8 -0.55 -2.31 -12.09
CA THR A 8 -1.16 -3.63 -12.08
C THR A 8 -0.09 -4.71 -12.02
N VAL A 9 -0.27 -5.69 -11.16
CA VAL A 9 0.55 -6.91 -11.15
C VAL A 9 -0.32 -8.10 -11.49
N SER A 10 -1.05 -8.63 -10.51
CA SER A 10 -1.93 -9.78 -10.76
C SER A 10 -3.38 -9.38 -11.00
N SER A 11 -3.77 -8.19 -10.54
CA SER A 11 -5.14 -7.70 -10.69
C SER A 11 -5.10 -6.22 -11.04
N ASP A 12 -6.03 -5.78 -11.88
CA ASP A 12 -6.09 -4.39 -12.30
C ASP A 12 -6.14 -3.47 -11.08
N THR A 13 -5.11 -2.65 -10.93
CA THR A 13 -4.98 -1.72 -9.82
C THR A 13 -4.54 -0.38 -10.37
N SER A 14 -5.23 0.68 -9.95
CA SER A 14 -4.97 2.03 -10.44
C SER A 14 -5.18 3.05 -9.33
N GLY A 15 -4.85 4.29 -9.63
CA GLY A 15 -4.98 5.39 -8.69
C GLY A 15 -3.66 5.80 -8.11
N GLY A 16 -3.69 6.76 -7.20
CA GLY A 16 -2.49 7.31 -6.59
C GLY A 16 -2.41 7.01 -5.11
N ALA A 17 -1.18 6.93 -4.61
CA ALA A 17 -0.90 6.77 -3.19
C ALA A 17 0.12 7.81 -2.77
N THR A 18 -0.08 8.38 -1.58
CA THR A 18 0.85 9.38 -1.04
C THR A 18 0.94 9.22 0.47
N ILE A 19 2.08 9.61 1.02
CA ILE A 19 2.24 9.66 2.48
C ILE A 19 2.01 11.11 2.90
N VAL A 20 1.05 11.31 3.82
CA VAL A 20 0.71 12.62 4.34
C VAL A 20 0.93 12.66 5.84
N GLU A 21 1.21 13.86 6.36
CA GLU A 21 1.34 14.08 7.81
C GLU A 21 0.27 15.05 8.24
N GLU A 22 -0.43 14.71 9.33
CA GLU A 22 -1.51 15.53 9.85
C GLU A 22 -1.55 15.40 11.36
N ASN A 23 -1.46 16.52 12.06
CA ASN A 23 -1.51 16.55 13.53
C ASN A 23 -0.47 15.64 14.18
N GLY A 24 0.73 15.56 13.60
CA GLY A 24 1.81 14.75 14.12
C GLY A 24 1.71 13.27 13.80
N LYS A 25 0.72 12.87 13.03
CA LYS A 25 0.55 11.47 12.59
C LYS A 25 0.76 11.37 11.11
N ARG A 26 1.23 10.21 10.67
CA ARG A 26 1.49 9.95 9.26
C ARG A 26 0.47 8.94 8.74
N TYR A 27 0.04 9.14 7.51
CA TYR A 27 -0.95 8.29 6.86
C TYR A 27 -0.50 7.94 5.45
N LEU A 28 -0.78 6.71 5.05
CA LEU A 28 -0.75 6.34 3.63
C LEU A 28 -2.16 6.60 3.10
N GLU A 29 -2.27 7.47 2.10
CA GLU A 29 -3.56 7.90 1.58
C GLU A 29 -3.69 7.53 0.11
N PHE A 30 -4.81 6.91 -0.24
CA PHE A 30 -5.15 6.64 -1.65
C PHE A 30 -6.14 7.70 -2.11
N ASP A 31 -5.99 8.14 -3.35
CA ASP A 31 -6.86 9.17 -3.89
C ASP A 31 -8.20 8.59 -4.38
N ASP A 32 -9.09 9.46 -4.86
CA ASP A 32 -10.42 9.05 -5.28
C ASP A 32 -10.44 8.27 -6.59
N THR A 33 -9.30 8.14 -7.24
CA THR A 33 -9.17 7.32 -8.46
C THR A 33 -8.67 5.91 -8.15
N PHE A 34 -8.39 5.61 -6.88
CA PHE A 34 -7.93 4.28 -6.49
C PHE A 34 -8.98 3.23 -6.83
N SER A 35 -8.53 2.14 -7.42
CA SER A 35 -9.39 1.00 -7.72
C SER A 35 -8.53 -0.26 -7.82
N THR A 36 -9.03 -1.36 -7.27
CA THR A 36 -8.41 -2.68 -7.43
C THR A 36 -9.53 -3.71 -7.51
N GLU A 37 -9.18 -4.97 -7.67
CA GLU A 37 -10.16 -6.04 -7.73
C GLU A 37 -10.43 -6.61 -6.35
N ASN A 38 -11.60 -7.22 -6.17
CA ASN A 38 -11.93 -7.85 -4.91
C ASN A 38 -11.13 -9.13 -4.72
N GLY A 39 -10.82 -9.43 -3.47
CA GLY A 39 -10.10 -10.65 -3.13
C GLY A 39 -10.42 -11.04 -1.69
N PRO A 40 -10.11 -12.29 -1.31
CA PRO A 40 -10.57 -12.82 -0.02
C PRO A 40 -9.79 -12.32 1.19
N ASP A 41 -8.58 -11.78 1.00
CA ASP A 41 -7.71 -11.50 2.15
C ASP A 41 -6.75 -10.38 1.78
N LEU A 42 -7.30 -9.19 1.48
CA LEU A 42 -6.51 -8.07 0.98
C LEU A 42 -6.00 -7.19 2.11
N PHE A 43 -4.71 -6.88 2.05
CA PHE A 43 -4.04 -6.02 3.02
C PHE A 43 -3.30 -4.91 2.31
N VAL A 44 -3.09 -3.80 3.04
CA VAL A 44 -2.29 -2.68 2.58
C VAL A 44 -0.96 -2.73 3.30
N LEU A 45 0.12 -2.71 2.53
CA LEU A 45 1.47 -2.81 3.06
C LEU A 45 2.33 -1.64 2.61
N LEU A 46 3.33 -1.31 3.45
CA LEU A 46 4.49 -0.55 3.01
C LEU A 46 5.63 -1.55 2.84
N HIS A 47 6.31 -1.50 1.71
CA HIS A 47 7.38 -2.45 1.38
C HIS A 47 8.69 -1.72 1.16
N LYS A 48 9.78 -2.35 1.57
CA LYS A 48 11.11 -1.74 1.45
C LYS A 48 11.65 -1.74 0.03
N GLU A 49 11.11 -2.58 -0.84
CA GLU A 49 11.53 -2.64 -2.25
C GLU A 49 10.62 -1.75 -3.10
N ALA A 50 11.22 -1.07 -4.08
CA ALA A 50 10.45 -0.26 -5.02
C ALA A 50 9.53 -1.13 -5.88
N THR A 51 9.97 -2.33 -6.21
CA THR A 51 9.17 -3.36 -6.89
C THR A 51 9.15 -4.57 -5.96
N PRO A 52 8.04 -4.80 -5.23
CA PRO A 52 7.99 -5.88 -4.26
C PRO A 52 8.09 -7.25 -4.92
N GLU A 53 9.04 -8.06 -4.48
CA GLU A 53 9.25 -9.40 -5.02
C GLU A 53 9.05 -10.50 -4.00
N SER A 54 9.20 -10.18 -2.72
CA SER A 54 9.01 -11.17 -1.67
C SER A 54 8.43 -10.51 -0.43
N TYR A 55 7.76 -11.30 0.38
CA TYR A 55 7.10 -10.81 1.58
C TYR A 55 7.68 -11.48 2.83
N SER A 56 9.00 -11.43 2.93
CA SER A 56 9.71 -11.93 4.10
C SER A 56 9.53 -10.97 5.27
N SER A 57 9.51 -11.53 6.47
CA SER A 57 9.48 -10.74 7.69
C SER A 57 10.62 -9.72 7.67
N GLY A 58 10.31 -8.50 8.04
CA GLY A 58 11.28 -7.40 8.05
C GLY A 58 11.35 -6.60 6.75
N LYS A 59 10.74 -7.08 5.67
CA LYS A 59 10.74 -6.35 4.40
C LYS A 59 9.50 -5.47 4.23
N PHE A 60 8.48 -5.69 5.02
CA PHE A 60 7.24 -4.92 4.89
C PHE A 60 6.59 -4.68 6.23
N VAL A 61 5.68 -3.70 6.25
CA VAL A 61 4.81 -3.41 7.38
C VAL A 61 3.38 -3.53 6.90
N ASN A 62 2.57 -4.29 7.63
CA ASN A 62 1.16 -4.47 7.32
C ASN A 62 0.37 -3.35 8.00
N LEU A 63 -0.31 -2.52 7.21
CA LEU A 63 -1.11 -1.41 7.72
C LEU A 63 -2.55 -1.80 8.02
N GLY A 64 -2.93 -3.04 7.73
CA GLY A 64 -4.26 -3.54 8.02
C GLY A 64 -5.03 -3.94 6.78
N ASP A 65 -6.26 -4.38 6.99
CA ASP A 65 -7.15 -4.81 5.91
C ASP A 65 -7.45 -3.67 4.95
N LEU A 66 -7.55 -3.99 3.67
CA LEU A 66 -8.00 -3.00 2.68
C LEU A 66 -9.42 -2.56 3.04
N GLN A 67 -9.62 -1.26 3.19
CA GLN A 67 -10.91 -0.72 3.61
C GLN A 67 -11.96 -0.79 2.51
N SER A 68 -11.52 -0.55 1.28
CA SER A 68 -12.42 -0.54 0.13
C SER A 68 -11.62 -0.84 -1.13
N ILE A 69 -12.23 -1.50 -2.11
CA ILE A 69 -11.56 -1.78 -3.37
C ILE A 69 -11.55 -0.56 -4.30
N ALA A 70 -12.21 0.53 -3.93
CA ALA A 70 -12.23 1.75 -4.75
C ALA A 70 -12.47 2.96 -3.88
N GLY A 71 -11.93 4.10 -4.31
CA GLY A 71 -12.16 5.39 -3.69
C GLY A 71 -11.11 5.80 -2.68
N SER A 72 -11.20 7.04 -2.22
CA SER A 72 -10.24 7.61 -1.25
C SER A 72 -10.31 6.87 0.07
N GLN A 73 -9.16 6.63 0.63
CA GLN A 73 -9.04 5.96 1.94
C GLN A 73 -7.67 6.22 2.50
N ARG A 74 -7.51 6.08 3.80
CA ARG A 74 -6.22 6.31 4.43
C ARG A 74 -5.94 5.29 5.53
N TYR A 75 -4.66 5.05 5.76
CA TYR A 75 -4.16 4.08 6.72
C TYR A 75 -3.13 4.75 7.59
N GLU A 76 -3.33 4.71 8.90
CA GLU A 76 -2.37 5.29 9.83
C GLU A 76 -1.08 4.48 9.84
N ILE A 77 0.05 5.17 9.75
CA ILE A 77 1.37 4.54 9.81
C ILE A 77 1.83 4.61 11.28
N PRO A 78 2.16 3.46 11.89
CA PRO A 78 2.62 3.46 13.29
C PRO A 78 3.82 4.39 13.51
N GLU A 79 3.90 4.99 14.69
CA GLU A 79 4.94 5.97 15.01
C GLU A 79 6.35 5.40 14.95
N ASP A 80 6.49 4.11 15.22
CA ASP A 80 7.80 3.46 15.21
C ASP A 80 8.27 3.05 13.82
N VAL A 81 7.47 3.33 12.77
CA VAL A 81 7.84 3.03 11.40
C VAL A 81 8.51 4.23 10.78
N SER A 82 9.72 4.04 10.24
CA SER A 82 10.45 5.08 9.49
C SER A 82 10.03 4.99 8.03
N VAL A 83 9.21 5.94 7.58
CA VAL A 83 8.68 5.91 6.20
C VAL A 83 9.79 5.99 5.15
N GLU A 84 10.93 6.59 5.51
CA GLU A 84 12.07 6.72 4.60
C GLU A 84 12.65 5.36 4.21
N ASP A 85 12.42 4.33 5.01
CA ASP A 85 12.92 2.99 4.75
C ASP A 85 12.07 2.22 3.74
N PHE A 86 10.92 2.76 3.36
CA PHE A 86 9.96 2.07 2.51
C PHE A 86 9.85 2.76 1.17
N GLN A 87 9.76 1.98 0.10
CA GLN A 87 9.80 2.49 -1.26
C GLN A 87 8.52 2.23 -2.05
N SER A 88 7.60 1.44 -1.53
CA SER A 88 6.34 1.17 -2.23
C SER A 88 5.19 0.93 -1.27
N ALA A 89 3.98 1.20 -1.76
CA ALA A 89 2.73 0.83 -1.14
C ALA A 89 2.15 -0.34 -1.94
N VAL A 90 1.65 -1.36 -1.26
CA VAL A 90 1.29 -2.62 -1.90
C VAL A 90 -0.13 -3.02 -1.51
N ILE A 91 -0.89 -3.51 -2.48
CA ILE A 91 -2.15 -4.22 -2.25
C ILE A 91 -1.83 -5.71 -2.39
N TRP A 92 -1.93 -6.44 -1.30
CA TRP A 92 -1.46 -7.83 -1.21
C TRP A 92 -2.56 -8.76 -0.74
N CYS A 93 -2.74 -9.86 -1.45
CA CYS A 93 -3.65 -10.92 -1.04
C CYS A 93 -2.84 -11.96 -0.28
N ARG A 94 -2.99 -11.97 1.04
CA ARG A 94 -2.19 -12.82 1.91
C ARG A 94 -2.50 -14.31 1.70
N GLN A 95 -3.76 -14.64 1.52
CA GLN A 95 -4.21 -16.03 1.41
C GLN A 95 -3.52 -16.76 0.26
N PHE A 96 -3.32 -16.06 -0.85
CA PHE A 96 -2.69 -16.64 -2.03
C PHE A 96 -1.25 -16.16 -2.25
N ASN A 97 -0.77 -15.29 -1.37
CA ASN A 97 0.56 -14.66 -1.47
C ASN A 97 0.74 -14.02 -2.85
N VAL A 98 -0.22 -13.20 -3.24
CA VAL A 98 -0.26 -12.57 -4.56
C VAL A 98 -0.29 -11.06 -4.41
N THR A 99 0.58 -10.36 -5.14
CA THR A 99 0.57 -8.90 -5.22
C THR A 99 -0.46 -8.49 -6.26
N PHE A 100 -1.51 -7.79 -5.85
CA PHE A 100 -2.51 -7.26 -6.79
C PHE A 100 -1.93 -6.09 -7.57
N GLY A 101 -1.32 -5.16 -6.86
CA GLY A 101 -0.67 -4.01 -7.47
C GLY A 101 0.18 -3.28 -6.44
N PHE A 102 1.02 -2.36 -6.91
CA PHE A 102 1.85 -1.57 -6.02
C PHE A 102 2.09 -0.18 -6.61
N ALA A 103 2.43 0.76 -5.73
CA ALA A 103 2.82 2.12 -6.13
C ALA A 103 4.19 2.41 -5.54
N ALA A 104 5.15 2.76 -6.39
CA ALA A 104 6.44 3.25 -5.92
C ALA A 104 6.25 4.66 -5.39
N ILE A 105 6.67 4.89 -4.16
CA ILE A 105 6.46 6.17 -3.49
C ILE A 105 7.75 6.77 -2.98
#